data_94074f16dff797141ea5125848da97e6
#
_entry.id   94074f16dff797141ea5125848da97e6
#
_cell.length_a   1.000
_cell.length_b   1.000
_cell.length_c   1.000
_cell.angle_alpha   90.00
_cell.angle_beta   90.00
_cell.angle_gamma   90.00
#
_symmetry.space_group_name_H-M   'P 1'
#
loop_
_entity.id
_entity.type
_entity.pdbx_description
1 polymer ?
#
loop_
_entity_poly.entity_id
_entity_poly.type
_entity_poly.pdbx_seq_one_letter_code
_entity_poly.pdbx_strand_id
1 'polypeptide(L)'
;MSLIEELRWRGMIQDIMPGTEEQLSKEITAGYIGFDPTADSLHIGSLVPILLLVHLQKAGHKPLALVGGATGMVGDPSGKSEERNLLSEEVLRYNQEGVRKQLMQFLDFDKSRANCAEMVNNYDWFREMSFLNFIRDVGKHITVNYMMAKDSVKKRIEGDSGMSFTEFTYQLVQGYDFYWLYTNKNCKLQMGGSDQWGNIVTGTELIRRKAGGEAFAFTCPLITKADGGKFGKTEQGNIWLDPKRTSPYQFYQFWLNAGDEDAEKWIRTFTFLSFDEIESISNQHQADPSQRLMQRRMADEITAFVHGKDELGKAIETTKKLFANQNSPAESLSIDDLEGMEGVVKSDFAKVKLNSGIDIVSFLAETNIFPSKGEARKTIQGGGISINRKKVSDAQMSIDNSLLLHDKYILVQKGRKNYYLVKLV
;
A
#
# COMPACT_ATOMS: atom_id res chain seq x y z
N MET A 1 6.16 -1.22 27.65
CA MET A 1 5.70 -0.12 26.79
C MET A 1 4.24 -0.39 26.45
N SER A 2 3.32 0.55 26.71
CA SER A 2 1.91 0.42 26.31
C SER A 2 1.77 0.52 24.79
N LEU A 3 0.62 0.11 24.25
CA LEU A 3 0.34 0.23 22.81
C LEU A 3 0.54 1.67 22.31
N ILE A 4 0.01 2.65 23.03
CA ILE A 4 0.08 4.06 22.60
C ILE A 4 1.50 4.62 22.71
N GLU A 5 2.26 4.24 23.73
CA GLU A 5 3.69 4.60 23.84
C GLU A 5 4.49 4.03 22.67
N GLU A 6 4.27 2.76 22.31
CA GLU A 6 4.93 2.13 21.16
C GLU A 6 4.57 2.82 19.84
N LEU A 7 3.28 3.07 19.61
CA LEU A 7 2.83 3.74 18.40
C LEU A 7 3.33 5.20 18.28
N ARG A 8 3.42 5.93 19.42
CA ARG A 8 4.04 7.27 19.44
C ARG A 8 5.50 7.23 19.06
N TRP A 9 6.26 6.31 19.63
CA TRP A 9 7.67 6.14 19.31
C TRP A 9 7.88 5.80 17.83
N ARG A 10 6.99 4.98 17.25
CA ARG A 10 7.02 4.62 15.83
C ARG A 10 6.57 5.74 14.90
N GLY A 11 6.08 6.87 15.43
CA GLY A 11 5.51 7.96 14.64
C GLY A 11 4.13 7.61 14.04
N MET A 12 3.39 6.72 14.66
CA MET A 12 2.10 6.22 14.19
C MET A 12 0.90 6.86 14.92
N ILE A 13 1.08 7.90 15.70
CA ILE A 13 0.00 8.66 16.34
C ILE A 13 0.01 10.11 15.83
N GLN A 14 -1.10 10.54 15.25
CA GLN A 14 -1.36 11.92 14.82
C GLN A 14 -2.34 12.59 15.78
N ASP A 15 -3.56 12.09 15.84
CA ASP A 15 -4.62 12.57 16.71
C ASP A 15 -5.06 11.44 17.64
N ILE A 16 -5.39 11.75 18.88
CA ILE A 16 -5.89 10.79 19.86
C ILE A 16 -6.96 11.44 20.73
N MET A 17 -8.09 10.76 20.91
CA MET A 17 -9.14 11.23 21.82
C MET A 17 -8.73 11.05 23.27
N PRO A 18 -9.08 12.00 24.16
CA PRO A 18 -8.93 11.84 25.60
C PRO A 18 -9.58 10.54 26.09
N GLY A 19 -8.96 9.87 27.07
CA GLY A 19 -9.48 8.62 27.62
C GLY A 19 -9.11 7.35 26.83
N THR A 20 -8.50 7.48 25.64
CA THR A 20 -8.14 6.31 24.81
C THR A 20 -7.09 5.42 25.51
N GLU A 21 -6.08 5.99 26.12
CA GLU A 21 -5.02 5.23 26.82
C GLU A 21 -5.57 4.53 28.06
N GLU A 22 -6.43 5.20 28.82
CA GLU A 22 -7.11 4.65 29.98
C GLU A 22 -8.01 3.48 29.60
N GLN A 23 -8.79 3.60 28.52
CA GLN A 23 -9.63 2.53 28.01
C GLN A 23 -8.81 1.29 27.62
N LEU A 24 -7.69 1.50 26.89
CA LEU A 24 -6.80 0.41 26.47
C LEU A 24 -6.08 -0.26 27.65
N SER A 25 -5.79 0.46 28.71
CA SER A 25 -5.19 -0.13 29.92
C SER A 25 -6.21 -0.84 30.82
N LYS A 26 -7.49 -0.50 30.72
CA LYS A 26 -8.55 -1.00 31.59
C LYS A 26 -9.03 -2.40 31.22
N GLU A 27 -9.17 -2.70 29.94
CA GLU A 27 -9.76 -3.96 29.45
C GLU A 27 -9.31 -4.31 28.04
N ILE A 28 -9.52 -5.58 27.63
CA ILE A 28 -9.39 -5.98 26.23
C ILE A 28 -10.42 -5.19 25.42
N THR A 29 -9.94 -4.27 24.60
CA THR A 29 -10.76 -3.37 23.81
C THR A 29 -10.84 -3.87 22.36
N ALA A 30 -12.06 -3.97 21.83
CA ALA A 30 -12.25 -4.18 20.40
C ALA A 30 -12.05 -2.85 19.66
N GLY A 31 -11.21 -2.88 18.61
CA GLY A 31 -10.92 -1.73 17.76
C GLY A 31 -10.98 -2.10 16.29
N TYR A 32 -11.42 -1.16 15.43
CA TYR A 32 -11.57 -1.45 14.01
C TYR A 32 -10.93 -0.43 13.08
N ILE A 33 -10.66 -0.88 11.87
CA ILE A 33 -10.31 -0.07 10.71
C ILE A 33 -11.12 -0.55 9.51
N GLY A 34 -11.64 0.38 8.71
CA GLY A 34 -12.33 0.10 7.46
C GLY A 34 -11.39 0.14 6.26
N PHE A 35 -11.62 -0.78 5.30
CA PHE A 35 -10.91 -0.89 4.04
C PHE A 35 -11.91 -0.89 2.89
N ASP A 36 -12.00 0.21 2.16
CA ASP A 36 -12.86 0.30 0.98
C ASP A 36 -12.23 -0.45 -0.20
N PRO A 37 -12.98 -1.35 -0.85
CA PRO A 37 -12.47 -2.22 -1.92
C PRO A 37 -12.45 -1.50 -3.27
N THR A 38 -11.64 -0.45 -3.38
CA THR A 38 -11.46 0.35 -4.60
C THR A 38 -10.69 -0.38 -5.70
N ALA A 39 -10.02 -1.48 -5.36
CA ALA A 39 -9.36 -2.43 -6.25
C ALA A 39 -9.40 -3.83 -5.61
N ASP A 40 -9.07 -4.85 -6.40
CA ASP A 40 -8.98 -6.24 -5.93
C ASP A 40 -7.75 -6.55 -5.07
N SER A 41 -6.91 -5.55 -4.84
CA SER A 41 -5.73 -5.62 -3.98
C SER A 41 -5.57 -4.33 -3.16
N LEU A 42 -5.03 -4.47 -1.97
CA LEU A 42 -4.47 -3.38 -1.19
C LEU A 42 -3.09 -3.01 -1.73
N HIS A 43 -2.64 -1.80 -1.46
CA HIS A 43 -1.32 -1.29 -1.84
C HIS A 43 -0.51 -0.91 -0.59
N ILE A 44 0.77 -0.55 -0.75
CA ILE A 44 1.64 -0.27 0.41
C ILE A 44 1.15 0.87 1.31
N GLY A 45 0.35 1.81 0.79
CA GLY A 45 -0.31 2.81 1.64
C GLY A 45 -1.30 2.21 2.63
N SER A 46 -1.86 1.05 2.31
CA SER A 46 -2.75 0.30 3.21
C SER A 46 -2.01 -0.48 4.29
N LEU A 47 -0.66 -0.59 4.22
CA LEU A 47 0.12 -1.29 5.25
C LEU A 47 0.03 -0.59 6.60
N VAL A 48 0.01 0.74 6.66
CA VAL A 48 -0.08 1.45 7.95
C VAL A 48 -1.35 1.08 8.71
N PRO A 49 -2.57 1.19 8.14
CA PRO A 49 -3.78 0.73 8.81
C PRO A 49 -3.76 -0.78 9.13
N ILE A 50 -3.16 -1.63 8.30
CA ILE A 50 -2.96 -3.05 8.62
C ILE A 50 -2.07 -3.20 9.85
N LEU A 51 -0.93 -2.51 9.88
CA LEU A 51 0.01 -2.56 11.00
C LEU A 51 -0.60 -2.04 12.31
N LEU A 52 -1.47 -1.02 12.25
CA LEU A 52 -2.23 -0.59 13.44
C LEU A 52 -3.09 -1.71 14.01
N LEU A 53 -3.80 -2.48 13.17
CA LEU A 53 -4.58 -3.64 13.62
C LEU A 53 -3.67 -4.75 14.19
N VAL A 54 -2.51 -4.99 13.56
CA VAL A 54 -1.54 -5.98 14.06
C VAL A 54 -0.95 -5.54 15.41
N HIS A 55 -0.58 -4.26 15.57
CA HIS A 55 -0.10 -3.74 16.86
C HIS A 55 -1.20 -3.83 17.94
N LEU A 56 -2.44 -3.49 17.59
CA LEU A 56 -3.59 -3.65 18.50
C LEU A 56 -3.72 -5.10 18.97
N GLN A 57 -3.61 -6.07 18.05
CA GLN A 57 -3.70 -7.50 18.39
C GLN A 57 -2.51 -7.97 19.23
N LYS A 58 -1.29 -7.56 18.87
CA LYS A 58 -0.07 -7.88 19.65
C LYS A 58 -0.11 -7.33 21.07
N ALA A 59 -0.76 -6.19 21.27
CA ALA A 59 -0.98 -5.60 22.59
C ALA A 59 -2.09 -6.29 23.41
N GLY A 60 -2.70 -7.35 22.88
CA GLY A 60 -3.73 -8.13 23.56
C GLY A 60 -5.17 -7.68 23.31
N HIS A 61 -5.39 -6.66 22.47
CA HIS A 61 -6.71 -6.15 22.11
C HIS A 61 -7.29 -6.88 20.89
N LYS A 62 -8.61 -6.74 20.65
CA LYS A 62 -9.33 -7.44 19.60
C LYS A 62 -9.46 -6.58 18.33
N PRO A 63 -8.76 -6.90 17.22
CA PRO A 63 -8.94 -6.18 15.98
C PRO A 63 -10.18 -6.66 15.22
N LEU A 64 -10.94 -5.69 14.66
CA LEU A 64 -11.97 -5.94 13.67
C LEU A 64 -11.51 -5.30 12.35
N ALA A 65 -11.36 -6.12 11.30
CA ALA A 65 -11.06 -5.67 9.96
C ALA A 65 -12.38 -5.53 9.18
N LEU A 66 -12.78 -4.28 8.90
CA LEU A 66 -14.03 -4.00 8.19
C LEU A 66 -13.75 -3.87 6.69
N VAL A 67 -14.41 -4.69 5.89
CA VAL A 67 -14.44 -4.54 4.44
C VAL A 67 -15.64 -3.65 4.06
N GLY A 68 -15.36 -2.57 3.33
CA GLY A 68 -16.35 -1.55 2.98
C GLY A 68 -17.29 -1.97 1.86
N GLY A 69 -18.17 -2.95 2.11
CA GLY A 69 -19.14 -3.41 1.11
C GLY A 69 -20.23 -2.39 0.79
N ALA A 70 -20.65 -1.59 1.79
CA ALA A 70 -21.59 -0.49 1.60
C ALA A 70 -20.86 0.84 1.34
N THR A 71 -19.82 1.17 2.11
CA THR A 71 -19.04 2.40 1.91
C THR A 71 -18.34 2.44 0.55
N GLY A 72 -17.91 1.30 0.02
CA GLY A 72 -17.37 1.20 -1.34
C GLY A 72 -18.39 1.51 -2.45
N MET A 73 -19.71 1.41 -2.18
CA MET A 73 -20.76 1.84 -3.11
C MET A 73 -20.98 3.35 -3.10
N VAL A 74 -20.54 4.04 -2.04
CA VAL A 74 -20.74 5.49 -1.84
C VAL A 74 -19.47 6.25 -2.25
N GLY A 75 -18.29 5.78 -1.81
CA GLY A 75 -17.01 6.39 -2.09
C GLY A 75 -16.60 7.48 -1.10
N ASP A 76 -15.51 7.25 -0.38
CA ASP A 76 -14.95 8.19 0.60
C ASP A 76 -14.37 9.44 -0.06
N PRO A 77 -14.86 10.65 0.28
CA PRO A 77 -14.35 11.92 -0.23
C PRO A 77 -13.05 12.39 0.47
N SER A 78 -12.67 11.76 1.57
CA SER A 78 -11.54 12.21 2.40
C SER A 78 -10.23 12.25 1.62
N GLY A 79 -9.52 13.38 1.70
CA GLY A 79 -8.25 13.58 1.02
C GLY A 79 -8.33 13.65 -0.52
N LYS A 80 -9.53 13.83 -1.10
CA LYS A 80 -9.77 13.92 -2.55
C LYS A 80 -10.28 15.30 -2.97
N SER A 81 -9.85 15.70 -4.18
CA SER A 81 -10.33 16.92 -4.84
C SER A 81 -11.52 16.68 -5.76
N GLU A 82 -11.74 15.43 -6.18
CA GLU A 82 -12.77 15.03 -7.14
C GLU A 82 -13.59 13.86 -6.63
N GLU A 83 -14.83 13.74 -7.10
CA GLU A 83 -15.71 12.60 -6.78
C GLU A 83 -15.16 11.29 -7.34
N ARG A 84 -15.35 10.20 -6.61
CA ARG A 84 -14.92 8.89 -7.07
C ARG A 84 -15.88 8.33 -8.13
N ASN A 85 -15.30 7.70 -9.14
CA ASN A 85 -16.08 6.86 -10.06
C ASN A 85 -16.64 5.66 -9.28
N LEU A 86 -17.96 5.49 -9.35
CA LEU A 86 -18.63 4.36 -8.72
C LEU A 86 -18.35 3.08 -9.50
N LEU A 87 -18.00 2.03 -8.78
CA LEU A 87 -17.80 0.69 -9.34
C LEU A 87 -19.14 -0.02 -9.50
N SER A 88 -19.25 -0.93 -10.49
CA SER A 88 -20.38 -1.84 -10.56
C SER A 88 -20.41 -2.77 -9.36
N GLU A 89 -21.59 -3.26 -8.98
CA GLU A 89 -21.71 -4.18 -7.85
C GLU A 89 -20.86 -5.45 -8.02
N GLU A 90 -20.81 -6.00 -9.21
CA GLU A 90 -19.99 -7.18 -9.54
C GLU A 90 -18.49 -6.92 -9.27
N VAL A 91 -17.95 -5.82 -9.79
CA VAL A 91 -16.56 -5.42 -9.57
C VAL A 91 -16.29 -5.19 -8.09
N LEU A 92 -17.22 -4.54 -7.40
CA LEU A 92 -17.11 -4.28 -5.97
C LEU A 92 -17.04 -5.59 -5.15
N ARG A 93 -17.90 -6.59 -5.46
CA ARG A 93 -17.88 -7.91 -4.80
C ARG A 93 -16.58 -8.66 -5.06
N TYR A 94 -16.09 -8.61 -6.29
CA TYR A 94 -14.80 -9.19 -6.66
C TYR A 94 -13.66 -8.56 -5.84
N ASN A 95 -13.62 -7.25 -5.78
CA ASN A 95 -12.59 -6.51 -5.03
C ASN A 95 -12.66 -6.80 -3.52
N GLN A 96 -13.87 -6.89 -2.93
CA GLN A 96 -14.06 -7.25 -1.51
C GLN A 96 -13.39 -8.57 -1.16
N GLU A 97 -13.52 -9.56 -2.02
CA GLU A 97 -12.93 -10.88 -1.77
C GLU A 97 -11.38 -10.82 -1.83
N GLY A 98 -10.83 -10.03 -2.75
CA GLY A 98 -9.38 -9.79 -2.81
C GLY A 98 -8.85 -9.13 -1.54
N VAL A 99 -9.49 -8.04 -1.10
CA VAL A 99 -9.13 -7.32 0.14
C VAL A 99 -9.26 -8.23 1.36
N ARG A 100 -10.37 -9.00 1.47
CA ARG A 100 -10.61 -9.94 2.56
C ARG A 100 -9.50 -10.98 2.67
N LYS A 101 -9.10 -11.60 1.55
CA LYS A 101 -8.03 -12.59 1.52
C LYS A 101 -6.69 -12.01 2.00
N GLN A 102 -6.37 -10.80 1.60
CA GLN A 102 -5.13 -10.15 2.04
C GLN A 102 -5.16 -9.84 3.54
N LEU A 103 -6.25 -9.28 4.07
CA LEU A 103 -6.37 -8.97 5.49
C LEU A 103 -6.26 -10.23 6.37
N MET A 104 -6.75 -11.37 5.89
CA MET A 104 -6.63 -12.65 6.59
C MET A 104 -5.19 -13.15 6.73
N GLN A 105 -4.23 -12.65 5.94
CA GLN A 105 -2.83 -13.03 6.03
C GLN A 105 -2.09 -12.33 7.17
N PHE A 106 -2.59 -11.18 7.64
CA PHE A 106 -1.88 -10.31 8.57
C PHE A 106 -2.34 -10.43 10.02
N LEU A 107 -3.55 -10.93 10.26
CA LEU A 107 -4.18 -11.01 11.57
C LEU A 107 -4.39 -12.46 11.99
N ASP A 108 -4.42 -12.68 13.30
CA ASP A 108 -4.70 -13.99 13.87
C ASP A 108 -6.21 -14.15 14.13
N PHE A 109 -6.83 -15.07 13.42
CA PHE A 109 -8.26 -15.41 13.50
C PHE A 109 -8.52 -16.68 14.32
N ASP A 110 -7.56 -17.15 15.12
CA ASP A 110 -7.75 -18.32 15.99
C ASP A 110 -8.77 -18.01 17.09
N LYS A 111 -9.95 -18.64 16.97
CA LYS A 111 -11.08 -18.46 17.89
C LYS A 111 -10.80 -18.93 19.32
N SER A 112 -9.73 -19.67 19.55
CA SER A 112 -9.31 -20.06 20.90
C SER A 112 -8.72 -18.88 21.71
N ARG A 113 -8.32 -17.79 21.05
CA ARG A 113 -7.76 -16.61 21.68
C ARG A 113 -8.83 -15.56 22.00
N ALA A 114 -8.74 -14.96 23.19
CA ALA A 114 -9.67 -13.91 23.60
C ALA A 114 -9.66 -12.67 22.71
N ASN A 115 -8.51 -12.39 22.09
CA ASN A 115 -8.29 -11.26 21.17
C ASN A 115 -8.21 -11.70 19.69
N CYS A 116 -8.85 -12.81 19.33
CA CYS A 116 -8.90 -13.26 17.94
C CYS A 116 -9.50 -12.17 17.05
N ALA A 117 -8.91 -11.96 15.88
CA ALA A 117 -9.41 -10.99 14.89
C ALA A 117 -10.80 -11.39 14.37
N GLU A 118 -11.57 -10.41 13.95
CA GLU A 118 -12.85 -10.65 13.30
C GLU A 118 -12.94 -9.86 11.99
N MET A 119 -13.35 -10.53 10.92
CA MET A 119 -13.64 -9.91 9.64
C MET A 119 -15.12 -9.55 9.59
N VAL A 120 -15.44 -8.29 9.28
CA VAL A 120 -16.81 -7.80 9.14
C VAL A 120 -16.99 -7.07 7.82
N ASN A 121 -18.24 -7.06 7.31
CA ASN A 121 -18.59 -6.34 6.09
C ASN A 121 -19.77 -5.41 6.39
N ASN A 122 -19.61 -4.12 6.16
CA ASN A 122 -20.68 -3.16 6.48
C ASN A 122 -21.93 -3.30 5.57
N TYR A 123 -21.82 -3.99 4.45
CA TYR A 123 -23.00 -4.36 3.66
C TYR A 123 -24.01 -5.20 4.45
N ASP A 124 -23.55 -6.00 5.41
CA ASP A 124 -24.42 -6.90 6.18
C ASP A 124 -25.48 -6.17 7.01
N TRP A 125 -25.18 -4.95 7.47
CA TRP A 125 -26.14 -4.15 8.24
C TRP A 125 -26.80 -3.02 7.44
N PHE A 126 -26.28 -2.70 6.24
CA PHE A 126 -26.90 -1.70 5.38
C PHE A 126 -27.89 -2.27 4.37
N ARG A 127 -27.72 -3.51 3.91
CA ARG A 127 -28.51 -4.11 2.82
C ARG A 127 -30.03 -4.10 3.07
N GLU A 128 -30.46 -4.18 4.33
CA GLU A 128 -31.87 -4.18 4.71
C GLU A 128 -32.35 -2.83 5.25
N MET A 129 -31.44 -1.85 5.38
CA MET A 129 -31.73 -0.52 5.87
C MET A 129 -32.31 0.35 4.75
N SER A 130 -33.61 0.71 4.84
CA SER A 130 -34.17 1.66 3.89
C SER A 130 -33.62 3.07 4.10
N PHE A 131 -33.60 3.85 3.03
CA PHE A 131 -33.19 5.27 3.07
C PHE A 131 -33.98 6.08 4.12
N LEU A 132 -35.30 5.85 4.24
CA LEU A 132 -36.10 6.53 5.24
C LEU A 132 -35.73 6.15 6.66
N ASN A 133 -35.44 4.87 6.89
CA ASN A 133 -34.98 4.42 8.20
C ASN A 133 -33.61 5.03 8.56
N PHE A 134 -32.69 5.10 7.59
CA PHE A 134 -31.37 5.71 7.80
C PHE A 134 -31.50 7.21 8.19
N ILE A 135 -32.32 7.98 7.45
CA ILE A 135 -32.53 9.41 7.77
C ILE A 135 -33.18 9.57 9.15
N ARG A 136 -34.23 8.77 9.45
CA ARG A 136 -34.95 8.84 10.72
C ARG A 136 -34.08 8.44 11.91
N ASP A 137 -33.32 7.32 11.78
CA ASP A 137 -32.68 6.68 12.92
C ASP A 137 -31.19 7.09 13.09
N VAL A 138 -30.58 7.61 12.04
CA VAL A 138 -29.18 8.11 12.05
C VAL A 138 -29.13 9.62 11.83
N GLY A 139 -29.73 10.10 10.75
CA GLY A 139 -29.62 11.51 10.33
C GLY A 139 -30.08 12.51 11.39
N LYS A 140 -31.14 12.20 12.16
CA LYS A 140 -31.64 13.12 13.20
C LYS A 140 -30.63 13.39 14.35
N HIS A 141 -29.63 12.52 14.53
CA HIS A 141 -28.68 12.64 15.64
C HIS A 141 -27.47 13.51 15.31
N ILE A 142 -27.21 13.77 14.02
CA ILE A 142 -26.08 14.59 13.56
C ILE A 142 -26.62 15.79 12.80
N THR A 143 -26.30 16.98 13.27
CA THR A 143 -26.80 18.23 12.64
C THR A 143 -26.01 18.54 11.36
N VAL A 144 -26.65 19.18 10.39
CA VAL A 144 -26.01 19.67 9.16
C VAL A 144 -24.84 20.62 9.50
N ASN A 145 -25.00 21.50 10.49
CA ASN A 145 -23.93 22.40 10.93
C ASN A 145 -22.68 21.63 11.43
N TYR A 146 -22.89 20.52 12.14
CA TYR A 146 -21.80 19.66 12.58
C TYR A 146 -21.07 19.01 11.39
N MET A 147 -21.84 18.53 10.41
CA MET A 147 -21.28 17.92 9.19
C MET A 147 -20.51 18.96 8.36
N MET A 148 -21.05 20.16 8.19
CA MET A 148 -20.45 21.28 7.46
C MET A 148 -19.16 21.80 8.11
N ALA A 149 -19.00 21.64 9.42
CA ALA A 149 -17.83 22.11 10.16
C ALA A 149 -16.57 21.28 9.91
N LYS A 150 -16.67 20.11 9.25
CA LYS A 150 -15.53 19.25 8.95
C LYS A 150 -14.62 19.89 7.89
N ASP A 151 -13.30 19.81 8.09
CA ASP A 151 -12.33 20.41 7.17
C ASP A 151 -12.41 19.86 5.75
N SER A 152 -12.66 18.54 5.62
CA SER A 152 -12.86 17.88 4.32
C SER A 152 -14.08 18.42 3.58
N VAL A 153 -15.17 18.71 4.31
CA VAL A 153 -16.42 19.27 3.75
C VAL A 153 -16.22 20.73 3.37
N LYS A 154 -15.65 21.55 4.27
CA LYS A 154 -15.37 22.98 4.00
C LYS A 154 -14.53 23.15 2.74
N LYS A 155 -13.40 22.46 2.64
CA LYS A 155 -12.51 22.53 1.46
C LYS A 155 -13.20 22.19 0.15
N ARG A 156 -14.13 21.23 0.17
CA ARG A 156 -14.89 20.85 -1.02
C ARG A 156 -15.96 21.86 -1.41
N ILE A 157 -16.69 22.41 -0.43
CA ILE A 157 -17.75 23.41 -0.68
C ILE A 157 -17.17 24.76 -1.12
N GLU A 158 -16.02 25.13 -0.57
CA GLU A 158 -15.30 26.35 -0.94
C GLU A 158 -14.54 26.22 -2.27
N GLY A 159 -14.38 25.01 -2.78
CA GLY A 159 -13.74 24.72 -4.07
C GLY A 159 -14.70 24.82 -5.25
N ASP A 160 -14.17 24.87 -6.46
CA ASP A 160 -14.94 25.06 -7.71
C ASP A 160 -15.86 23.89 -8.07
N SER A 161 -15.57 22.66 -7.62
CA SER A 161 -16.32 21.46 -7.98
C SER A 161 -17.51 21.13 -7.07
N GLY A 162 -17.62 21.80 -5.91
CA GLY A 162 -18.65 21.51 -4.93
C GLY A 162 -18.53 20.08 -4.33
N MET A 163 -19.61 19.62 -3.70
CA MET A 163 -19.72 18.30 -3.06
C MET A 163 -21.08 17.67 -3.35
N SER A 164 -21.12 16.44 -3.83
CA SER A 164 -22.37 15.73 -4.04
C SER A 164 -23.03 15.33 -2.72
N PHE A 165 -24.34 15.09 -2.76
CA PHE A 165 -25.06 14.55 -1.60
C PHE A 165 -24.48 13.20 -1.14
N THR A 166 -24.05 12.37 -2.07
CA THR A 166 -23.41 11.07 -1.83
C THR A 166 -22.14 11.24 -0.99
N GLU A 167 -21.22 12.12 -1.43
CA GLU A 167 -19.99 12.41 -0.70
C GLU A 167 -20.29 13.07 0.68
N PHE A 168 -21.25 13.98 0.73
CA PHE A 168 -21.60 14.66 1.98
C PHE A 168 -22.13 13.71 3.04
N THR A 169 -22.90 12.71 2.64
CA THR A 169 -23.50 11.72 3.56
C THR A 169 -22.54 10.60 3.96
N TYR A 170 -21.40 10.43 3.29
CA TYR A 170 -20.42 9.38 3.59
C TYR A 170 -20.03 9.36 5.08
N GLN A 171 -19.80 10.53 5.68
CA GLN A 171 -19.45 10.63 7.11
C GLN A 171 -20.53 10.04 8.05
N LEU A 172 -21.81 10.05 7.63
CA LEU A 172 -22.89 9.41 8.39
C LEU A 172 -22.88 7.89 8.21
N VAL A 173 -22.56 7.41 7.01
CA VAL A 173 -22.47 5.97 6.70
C VAL A 173 -21.34 5.35 7.54
N GLN A 174 -20.15 5.91 7.48
CA GLN A 174 -19.01 5.44 8.30
C GLN A 174 -19.26 5.65 9.81
N GLY A 175 -19.93 6.75 10.20
CA GLY A 175 -20.32 6.98 11.59
C GLY A 175 -21.30 5.92 12.10
N TYR A 176 -22.20 5.44 11.23
CA TYR A 176 -23.12 4.36 11.57
C TYR A 176 -22.39 3.01 11.68
N ASP A 177 -21.36 2.74 10.89
CA ASP A 177 -20.51 1.56 11.06
C ASP A 177 -19.97 1.49 12.50
N PHE A 178 -19.41 2.60 13.00
CA PHE A 178 -18.89 2.63 14.35
C PHE A 178 -19.99 2.42 15.41
N TYR A 179 -21.15 3.07 15.25
CA TYR A 179 -22.29 2.87 16.13
C TYR A 179 -22.78 1.42 16.11
N TRP A 180 -22.88 0.80 14.94
CA TRP A 180 -23.32 -0.60 14.82
C TRP A 180 -22.32 -1.56 15.48
N LEU A 181 -21.03 -1.37 15.22
CA LEU A 181 -19.96 -2.17 15.83
C LEU A 181 -19.89 -1.96 17.34
N TYR A 182 -20.13 -0.75 17.82
CA TYR A 182 -20.22 -0.45 19.24
C TYR A 182 -21.35 -1.24 19.91
N THR A 183 -22.55 -1.20 19.33
CA THR A 183 -23.74 -1.82 19.92
C THR A 183 -23.77 -3.35 19.78
N ASN A 184 -23.22 -3.90 18.69
CA ASN A 184 -23.34 -5.33 18.38
C ASN A 184 -22.07 -6.12 18.60
N LYS A 185 -20.90 -5.47 18.66
CA LYS A 185 -19.58 -6.11 18.81
C LYS A 185 -18.78 -5.58 20.01
N ASN A 186 -19.36 -4.70 20.83
CA ASN A 186 -18.65 -4.00 21.91
C ASN A 186 -17.35 -3.33 21.43
N CYS A 187 -17.36 -2.81 20.19
CA CYS A 187 -16.20 -2.14 19.61
C CYS A 187 -16.16 -0.68 20.09
N LYS A 188 -15.18 -0.36 20.92
CA LYS A 188 -15.04 0.97 21.53
C LYS A 188 -13.99 1.86 20.89
N LEU A 189 -13.19 1.33 19.97
CA LEU A 189 -12.08 2.06 19.36
C LEU A 189 -12.20 2.06 17.84
N GLN A 190 -12.07 3.24 17.21
CA GLN A 190 -11.83 3.37 15.77
C GLN A 190 -10.45 3.94 15.52
N MET A 191 -9.76 3.39 14.53
CA MET A 191 -8.45 3.83 14.09
C MET A 191 -8.47 4.11 12.58
N GLY A 192 -7.52 4.92 12.09
CA GLY A 192 -7.41 5.22 10.65
C GLY A 192 -6.28 6.19 10.35
N GLY A 193 -6.18 6.64 9.09
CA GLY A 193 -5.32 7.73 8.69
C GLY A 193 -5.87 9.09 9.18
N SER A 194 -5.01 10.10 9.28
CA SER A 194 -5.42 11.43 9.75
C SER A 194 -6.48 12.10 8.86
N ASP A 195 -6.56 11.72 7.59
CA ASP A 195 -7.63 12.13 6.68
C ASP A 195 -9.02 11.60 7.09
N GLN A 196 -9.07 10.53 7.90
CA GLN A 196 -10.30 9.92 8.40
C GLN A 196 -10.84 10.55 9.69
N TRP A 197 -10.09 11.46 10.34
CA TRP A 197 -10.47 12.02 11.63
C TRP A 197 -11.90 12.56 11.65
N GLY A 198 -12.30 13.31 10.61
CA GLY A 198 -13.65 13.87 10.48
C GLY A 198 -14.75 12.82 10.49
N ASN A 199 -14.57 11.70 9.78
CA ASN A 199 -15.52 10.60 9.73
C ASN A 199 -15.54 9.84 11.08
N ILE A 200 -14.37 9.60 11.66
CA ILE A 200 -14.20 8.88 12.94
C ILE A 200 -14.95 9.58 14.07
N VAL A 201 -14.73 10.91 14.23
CA VAL A 201 -15.39 11.67 15.30
C VAL A 201 -16.92 11.82 15.06
N THR A 202 -17.39 11.66 13.83
CA THR A 202 -18.83 11.57 13.57
C THR A 202 -19.41 10.29 14.18
N GLY A 203 -18.67 9.19 14.11
CA GLY A 203 -19.06 7.92 14.76
C GLY A 203 -19.10 8.01 16.29
N THR A 204 -18.06 8.59 16.90
CA THR A 204 -18.04 8.80 18.37
C THR A 204 -19.18 9.70 18.84
N GLU A 205 -19.49 10.76 18.08
CA GLU A 205 -20.61 11.66 18.39
C GLU A 205 -21.97 10.96 18.22
N LEU A 206 -22.13 10.11 17.21
CA LEU A 206 -23.33 9.32 17.01
C LEU A 206 -23.55 8.33 18.18
N ILE A 207 -22.50 7.65 18.64
CA ILE A 207 -22.54 6.77 19.80
C ILE A 207 -22.98 7.55 21.05
N ARG A 208 -22.34 8.70 21.29
CA ARG A 208 -22.68 9.57 22.43
C ARG A 208 -24.15 10.00 22.41
N ARG A 209 -24.65 10.47 21.25
CA ARG A 209 -26.02 11.00 21.14
C ARG A 209 -27.11 9.92 21.11
N LYS A 210 -26.84 8.80 20.46
CA LYS A 210 -27.84 7.76 20.22
C LYS A 210 -27.82 6.65 21.27
N ALA A 211 -26.61 6.25 21.75
CA ALA A 211 -26.47 5.20 22.76
C ALA A 211 -26.16 5.72 24.17
N GLY A 212 -25.86 7.02 24.34
CA GLY A 212 -25.38 7.57 25.61
C GLY A 212 -24.05 6.96 26.06
N GLY A 213 -23.31 6.36 25.15
CA GLY A 213 -22.07 5.64 25.41
C GLY A 213 -20.82 6.48 25.11
N GLU A 214 -19.67 5.92 25.43
CA GLU A 214 -18.36 6.50 25.19
C GLU A 214 -17.57 5.61 24.23
N ALA A 215 -16.94 6.24 23.24
CA ALA A 215 -16.08 5.58 22.27
C ALA A 215 -14.85 6.43 21.99
N PHE A 216 -13.78 5.77 21.59
CA PHE A 216 -12.43 6.30 21.52
C PHE A 216 -11.89 6.21 20.11
N ALA A 217 -10.88 7.03 19.82
CA ALA A 217 -10.26 7.03 18.51
C ALA A 217 -8.82 7.54 18.56
N PHE A 218 -8.02 7.06 17.62
CA PHE A 218 -6.77 7.72 17.24
C PHE A 218 -6.50 7.56 15.75
N THR A 219 -5.67 8.46 15.20
CA THR A 219 -5.25 8.42 13.81
C THR A 219 -3.75 8.37 13.68
N CYS A 220 -3.27 7.84 12.56
CA CYS A 220 -1.87 7.88 12.17
C CYS A 220 -1.65 8.95 11.08
N PRO A 221 -0.43 9.53 11.01
CA PRO A 221 -0.07 10.45 9.93
C PRO A 221 -0.18 9.77 8.56
N LEU A 222 -0.52 10.55 7.54
CA LEU A 222 -0.37 10.10 6.16
C LEU A 222 1.12 10.02 5.81
N ILE A 223 1.51 8.90 5.25
CA ILE A 223 2.91 8.69 4.84
C ILE A 223 3.19 9.50 3.58
N THR A 224 4.23 10.30 3.64
CA THR A 224 4.78 11.08 2.52
C THR A 224 6.25 10.72 2.35
N LYS A 225 6.78 10.96 1.15
CA LYS A 225 8.23 10.94 0.92
C LYS A 225 8.88 12.24 1.37
N ALA A 226 10.14 12.18 1.76
CA ALA A 226 10.93 13.37 2.13
C ALA A 226 11.04 14.39 0.99
N ASP A 227 11.03 13.92 -0.27
CA ASP A 227 11.04 14.77 -1.48
C ASP A 227 9.67 15.40 -1.82
N GLY A 228 8.65 15.19 -0.98
CA GLY A 228 7.27 15.65 -1.21
C GLY A 228 6.47 14.77 -2.18
N GLY A 229 7.06 13.71 -2.71
CA GLY A 229 6.39 12.76 -3.60
C GLY A 229 5.34 11.92 -2.86
N LYS A 230 4.38 11.38 -3.62
CA LYS A 230 3.35 10.49 -3.06
C LYS A 230 3.96 9.14 -2.70
N PHE A 231 3.77 8.70 -1.45
CA PHE A 231 4.17 7.38 -1.01
C PHE A 231 3.46 6.28 -1.81
N GLY A 232 4.20 5.26 -2.21
CA GLY A 232 3.65 4.09 -2.90
C GLY A 232 3.32 4.28 -4.38
N LYS A 233 3.59 5.46 -4.94
CA LYS A 233 3.48 5.69 -6.39
C LYS A 233 4.85 5.68 -7.03
N THR A 234 4.97 4.93 -8.11
CA THR A 234 6.13 4.89 -8.99
C THR A 234 5.71 5.33 -10.41
N GLU A 235 6.66 5.45 -11.33
CA GLU A 235 6.35 5.67 -12.76
C GLU A 235 5.47 4.56 -13.35
N GLN A 236 5.50 3.37 -12.76
CA GLN A 236 4.71 2.20 -13.17
C GLN A 236 3.35 2.09 -12.44
N GLY A 237 3.01 3.05 -11.59
CA GLY A 237 1.77 3.06 -10.81
C GLY A 237 1.96 2.72 -9.33
N ASN A 238 0.93 2.15 -8.71
CA ASN A 238 0.95 1.77 -7.30
C ASN A 238 1.80 0.52 -7.06
N ILE A 239 2.43 0.46 -5.88
CA ILE A 239 3.03 -0.78 -5.36
C ILE A 239 1.94 -1.55 -4.61
N TRP A 240 1.57 -2.69 -5.14
CA TRP A 240 0.49 -3.53 -4.64
C TRP A 240 0.98 -4.60 -3.68
N LEU A 241 0.12 -5.06 -2.78
CA LEU A 241 0.41 -6.19 -1.88
C LEU A 241 0.18 -7.55 -2.57
N ASP A 242 -0.58 -7.60 -3.66
CA ASP A 242 -0.77 -8.81 -4.46
C ASP A 242 0.50 -9.08 -5.30
N PRO A 243 1.15 -10.25 -5.13
CA PRO A 243 2.34 -10.61 -5.90
C PRO A 243 2.11 -10.72 -7.42
N LYS A 244 0.86 -10.88 -7.86
CA LYS A 244 0.49 -10.87 -9.29
C LYS A 244 0.52 -9.48 -9.89
N ARG A 245 0.32 -8.42 -9.09
CA ARG A 245 0.32 -7.02 -9.52
C ARG A 245 1.67 -6.34 -9.34
N THR A 246 2.33 -6.59 -8.21
CA THR A 246 3.71 -6.17 -7.92
C THR A 246 4.46 -7.37 -7.39
N SER A 247 5.41 -7.87 -8.16
CA SER A 247 6.17 -9.06 -7.74
C SER A 247 6.92 -8.81 -6.43
N PRO A 248 7.20 -9.87 -5.63
CA PRO A 248 7.98 -9.75 -4.40
C PRO A 248 9.34 -9.10 -4.62
N TYR A 249 9.98 -9.33 -5.78
CA TYR A 249 11.22 -8.65 -6.16
C TYR A 249 11.02 -7.13 -6.33
N GLN A 250 10.00 -6.70 -7.08
CA GLN A 250 9.70 -5.27 -7.27
C GLN A 250 9.30 -4.60 -5.95
N PHE A 251 8.53 -5.31 -5.12
CA PHE A 251 8.16 -4.89 -3.78
C PHE A 251 9.40 -4.70 -2.89
N TYR A 252 10.32 -5.68 -2.89
CA TYR A 252 11.60 -5.60 -2.19
C TYR A 252 12.44 -4.41 -2.66
N GLN A 253 12.55 -4.23 -3.98
CA GLN A 253 13.32 -3.13 -4.59
C GLN A 253 12.76 -1.75 -4.21
N PHE A 254 11.44 -1.61 -4.05
CA PHE A 254 10.84 -0.36 -3.60
C PHE A 254 11.42 0.08 -2.25
N TRP A 255 11.45 -0.82 -1.28
CA TRP A 255 11.98 -0.53 0.06
C TRP A 255 13.49 -0.38 0.07
N LEU A 256 14.19 -1.27 -0.63
CA LEU A 256 15.64 -1.21 -0.74
C LEU A 256 16.13 0.11 -1.34
N ASN A 257 15.33 0.75 -2.19
CA ASN A 257 15.68 1.99 -2.88
C ASN A 257 15.16 3.26 -2.19
N ALA A 258 14.62 3.18 -0.98
CA ALA A 258 14.22 4.34 -0.19
C ALA A 258 15.40 5.28 0.06
N GLY A 259 15.16 6.59 0.10
CA GLY A 259 16.17 7.57 0.56
C GLY A 259 16.51 7.34 2.04
N ASP A 260 17.65 7.85 2.49
CA ASP A 260 18.08 7.63 3.89
C ASP A 260 17.10 8.27 4.88
N GLU A 261 16.64 9.49 4.62
CA GLU A 261 15.65 10.19 5.45
C GLU A 261 14.32 9.43 5.52
N ASP A 262 13.87 8.87 4.39
CA ASP A 262 12.66 8.04 4.34
C ASP A 262 12.87 6.73 5.11
N ALA A 263 14.01 6.07 4.90
CA ALA A 263 14.32 4.80 5.54
C ALA A 263 14.34 4.91 7.07
N GLU A 264 14.87 6.01 7.61
CA GLU A 264 14.90 6.27 9.05
C GLU A 264 13.50 6.38 9.67
N LYS A 265 12.57 7.01 8.95
CA LYS A 265 11.16 7.11 9.39
C LYS A 265 10.42 5.79 9.17
N TRP A 266 10.60 5.19 7.98
CA TRP A 266 9.80 4.03 7.57
C TRP A 266 10.18 2.75 8.29
N ILE A 267 11.45 2.55 8.68
CA ILE A 267 11.85 1.37 9.44
C ILE A 267 11.11 1.28 10.77
N ARG A 268 10.83 2.42 11.43
CA ARG A 268 10.02 2.48 12.66
C ARG A 268 8.55 2.17 12.39
N THR A 269 8.01 2.75 11.33
CA THR A 269 6.57 2.64 11.00
C THR A 269 6.20 1.27 10.44
N PHE A 270 7.03 0.70 9.56
CA PHE A 270 6.67 -0.48 8.76
C PHE A 270 7.26 -1.80 9.25
N THR A 271 8.08 -1.80 10.30
CA THR A 271 8.67 -3.03 10.84
C THR A 271 8.23 -3.27 12.29
N PHE A 272 8.44 -4.49 12.77
CA PHE A 272 8.24 -4.84 14.17
C PHE A 272 9.55 -4.93 14.96
N LEU A 273 10.63 -4.37 14.42
CA LEU A 273 11.91 -4.28 15.11
C LEU A 273 11.76 -3.48 16.41
N SER A 274 12.49 -3.89 17.44
CA SER A 274 12.53 -3.18 18.73
C SER A 274 13.28 -1.85 18.60
N PHE A 275 13.12 -1.02 19.63
CA PHE A 275 13.87 0.24 19.74
C PHE A 275 15.37 0.00 19.62
N ASP A 276 15.92 -0.94 20.40
CA ASP A 276 17.36 -1.22 20.46
C ASP A 276 17.90 -1.75 19.12
N GLU A 277 17.12 -2.59 18.42
CA GLU A 277 17.50 -3.05 17.07
C GLU A 277 17.56 -1.91 16.08
N ILE A 278 16.56 -1.02 16.07
CA ILE A 278 16.53 0.12 15.15
C ILE A 278 17.65 1.12 15.48
N GLU A 279 17.90 1.39 16.75
CA GLU A 279 19.01 2.25 17.18
C GLU A 279 20.37 1.69 16.74
N SER A 280 20.58 0.39 16.95
CA SER A 280 21.80 -0.29 16.50
C SER A 280 22.00 -0.19 14.99
N ILE A 281 20.94 -0.44 14.21
CA ILE A 281 20.97 -0.33 12.75
C ILE A 281 21.24 1.12 12.32
N SER A 282 20.60 2.09 12.97
CA SER A 282 20.76 3.52 12.68
C SER A 282 22.22 3.98 12.88
N ASN A 283 22.84 3.59 14.02
CA ASN A 283 24.23 3.91 14.30
C ASN A 283 25.20 3.29 13.28
N GLN A 284 24.96 2.03 12.89
CA GLN A 284 25.77 1.37 11.85
C GLN A 284 25.59 2.01 10.47
N HIS A 285 24.34 2.38 10.13
CA HIS A 285 24.05 3.03 8.86
C HIS A 285 24.68 4.42 8.76
N GLN A 286 24.66 5.20 9.85
CA GLN A 286 25.28 6.53 9.90
C GLN A 286 26.81 6.45 9.75
N ALA A 287 27.45 5.38 10.22
CA ALA A 287 28.89 5.17 10.04
C ALA A 287 29.28 4.95 8.56
N ASP A 288 28.44 4.25 7.79
CA ASP A 288 28.66 4.04 6.35
C ASP A 288 27.31 3.92 5.61
N PRO A 289 26.67 5.05 5.23
CA PRO A 289 25.40 5.06 4.51
C PRO A 289 25.44 4.34 3.15
N SER A 290 26.65 4.24 2.54
CA SER A 290 26.80 3.62 1.22
C SER A 290 26.43 2.13 1.21
N GLN A 291 26.53 1.45 2.35
CA GLN A 291 26.16 0.05 2.51
C GLN A 291 24.65 -0.17 2.58
N ARG A 292 23.86 0.89 2.80
CA ARG A 292 22.38 0.86 2.82
C ARG A 292 21.84 -0.19 3.79
N LEU A 293 22.46 -0.34 4.95
CA LEU A 293 22.08 -1.37 5.94
C LEU A 293 20.64 -1.21 6.42
N MET A 294 20.21 0.04 6.67
CA MET A 294 18.85 0.34 7.12
C MET A 294 17.81 -0.03 6.07
N GLN A 295 18.04 0.34 4.79
CA GLN A 295 17.14 -0.01 3.70
C GLN A 295 17.07 -1.52 3.48
N ARG A 296 18.19 -2.24 3.58
CA ARG A 296 18.22 -3.70 3.46
C ARG A 296 17.40 -4.35 4.55
N ARG A 297 17.68 -4.01 5.83
CA ARG A 297 16.93 -4.59 6.95
C ARG A 297 15.44 -4.27 6.84
N MET A 298 15.07 -3.03 6.50
CA MET A 298 13.69 -2.63 6.29
C MET A 298 13.03 -3.44 5.15
N ALA A 299 13.70 -3.58 4.01
CA ALA A 299 13.19 -4.35 2.88
C ALA A 299 13.02 -5.84 3.22
N ASP A 300 13.97 -6.42 3.97
CA ASP A 300 13.91 -7.80 4.44
C ASP A 300 12.68 -8.03 5.33
N GLU A 301 12.50 -7.19 6.36
CA GLU A 301 11.40 -7.32 7.33
C GLU A 301 10.03 -7.16 6.65
N ILE A 302 9.86 -6.11 5.83
CA ILE A 302 8.56 -5.81 5.22
C ILE A 302 8.22 -6.84 4.13
N THR A 303 9.20 -7.27 3.32
CA THR A 303 8.94 -8.29 2.30
C THR A 303 8.63 -9.64 2.93
N ALA A 304 9.34 -10.04 4.00
CA ALA A 304 9.02 -11.25 4.75
C ALA A 304 7.62 -11.19 5.38
N PHE A 305 7.22 -10.03 5.90
CA PHE A 305 5.89 -9.83 6.50
C PHE A 305 4.75 -9.95 5.48
N VAL A 306 4.93 -9.37 4.27
CA VAL A 306 3.88 -9.31 3.25
C VAL A 306 3.85 -10.55 2.37
N HIS A 307 5.00 -11.06 1.96
CA HIS A 307 5.11 -12.14 0.95
C HIS A 307 5.67 -13.45 1.50
N GLY A 308 6.16 -13.44 2.74
CA GLY A 308 6.78 -14.61 3.36
C GLY A 308 8.29 -14.72 3.10
N LYS A 309 8.94 -15.60 3.91
CA LYS A 309 10.41 -15.73 3.89
C LYS A 309 10.94 -16.36 2.61
N ASP A 310 10.18 -17.25 1.98
CA ASP A 310 10.61 -17.91 0.74
C ASP A 310 10.68 -16.93 -0.42
N GLU A 311 9.67 -16.07 -0.56
CA GLU A 311 9.64 -15.03 -1.59
C GLU A 311 10.69 -13.93 -1.32
N LEU A 312 10.95 -13.60 -0.05
CA LEU A 312 12.08 -12.74 0.31
C LEU A 312 13.41 -13.36 -0.15
N GLY A 313 13.63 -14.65 0.10
CA GLY A 313 14.84 -15.38 -0.33
C GLY A 313 15.07 -15.24 -1.84
N LYS A 314 14.03 -15.47 -2.64
CA LYS A 314 14.06 -15.33 -4.10
C LYS A 314 14.34 -13.88 -4.54
N ALA A 315 13.73 -12.89 -3.88
CA ALA A 315 13.95 -11.48 -4.18
C ALA A 315 15.40 -11.05 -3.89
N ILE A 316 15.99 -11.52 -2.78
CA ILE A 316 17.38 -11.27 -2.43
C ILE A 316 18.34 -11.94 -3.45
N GLU A 317 18.05 -13.18 -3.82
CA GLU A 317 18.86 -13.91 -4.80
C GLU A 317 18.85 -13.21 -6.17
N THR A 318 17.66 -12.84 -6.66
CA THR A 318 17.51 -12.06 -7.89
C THR A 318 18.27 -10.72 -7.82
N THR A 319 18.19 -10.04 -6.67
CA THR A 319 18.93 -8.80 -6.43
C THR A 319 20.43 -9.03 -6.52
N LYS A 320 20.96 -10.09 -5.92
CA LYS A 320 22.39 -10.44 -6.00
C LYS A 320 22.81 -10.73 -7.44
N LYS A 321 22.06 -11.54 -8.19
CA LYS A 321 22.33 -11.87 -9.59
C LYS A 321 22.39 -10.61 -10.48
N LEU A 322 21.49 -9.66 -10.26
CA LEU A 322 21.44 -8.42 -11.05
C LEU A 322 22.53 -7.40 -10.69
N PHE A 323 22.85 -7.26 -9.40
CA PHE A 323 23.68 -6.14 -8.91
C PHE A 323 25.08 -6.53 -8.41
N ALA A 324 25.33 -7.77 -7.98
CA ALA A 324 26.61 -8.15 -7.37
C ALA A 324 27.81 -8.08 -8.32
N ASN A 325 27.58 -8.17 -9.62
CA ASN A 325 28.63 -8.16 -10.66
C ASN A 325 28.26 -7.25 -11.82
N GLN A 326 27.85 -6.00 -11.55
CA GLN A 326 27.45 -5.05 -12.62
C GLN A 326 28.56 -4.78 -13.64
N ASN A 327 29.82 -4.92 -13.23
CA ASN A 327 30.99 -4.75 -14.10
C ASN A 327 31.35 -6.03 -14.90
N SER A 328 30.74 -7.18 -14.58
CA SER A 328 30.95 -8.41 -15.34
C SER A 328 30.09 -8.38 -16.61
N PRO A 329 30.57 -8.90 -17.73
CA PRO A 329 29.77 -9.03 -18.96
C PRO A 329 28.46 -9.79 -18.68
N ALA A 330 27.37 -9.41 -19.35
CA ALA A 330 26.09 -10.10 -19.17
C ALA A 330 26.15 -11.56 -19.65
N GLU A 331 27.09 -11.87 -20.52
CA GLU A 331 27.40 -13.21 -21.02
C GLU A 331 27.87 -14.16 -19.92
N SER A 332 28.31 -13.64 -18.76
CA SER A 332 28.66 -14.45 -17.57
C SER A 332 27.43 -14.96 -16.80
N LEU A 333 26.22 -14.46 -17.07
CA LEU A 333 25.01 -14.99 -16.50
C LEU A 333 24.63 -16.29 -17.20
N SER A 334 24.40 -17.35 -16.45
CA SER A 334 23.91 -18.62 -16.99
C SER A 334 22.44 -18.53 -17.43
N ILE A 335 21.95 -19.50 -18.19
CA ILE A 335 20.52 -19.60 -18.53
C ILE A 335 19.69 -19.68 -17.24
N ASP A 336 20.13 -20.49 -16.27
CA ASP A 336 19.47 -20.64 -14.99
C ASP A 336 19.43 -19.33 -14.19
N ASP A 337 20.47 -18.48 -14.30
CA ASP A 337 20.46 -17.18 -13.69
C ASP A 337 19.41 -16.26 -14.34
N LEU A 338 19.32 -16.25 -15.67
CA LEU A 338 18.34 -15.43 -16.41
C LEU A 338 16.90 -15.93 -16.18
N GLU A 339 16.68 -17.24 -16.28
CA GLU A 339 15.34 -17.83 -16.05
C GLU A 339 14.92 -17.75 -14.58
N GLY A 340 15.86 -17.88 -13.66
CA GLY A 340 15.65 -17.78 -12.22
C GLY A 340 15.54 -16.35 -11.68
N MET A 341 15.58 -15.30 -12.51
CA MET A 341 15.28 -13.92 -12.10
C MET A 341 13.78 -13.76 -11.85
N GLU A 342 13.31 -14.24 -10.70
CA GLU A 342 11.91 -14.13 -10.33
C GLU A 342 11.54 -12.67 -10.09
N GLY A 343 10.38 -12.25 -10.65
CA GLY A 343 9.84 -10.91 -10.46
C GLY A 343 10.41 -9.82 -11.35
N VAL A 344 11.45 -10.08 -12.12
CA VAL A 344 11.84 -9.22 -13.24
C VAL A 344 10.76 -9.31 -14.33
N VAL A 345 10.38 -8.18 -14.89
CA VAL A 345 9.39 -8.15 -15.97
C VAL A 345 9.95 -8.92 -17.16
N LYS A 346 9.24 -9.99 -17.55
CA LYS A 346 9.59 -10.83 -18.70
C LYS A 346 8.63 -10.53 -19.84
N SER A 347 9.15 -10.41 -21.06
CA SER A 347 8.36 -10.24 -22.28
C SER A 347 8.88 -11.17 -23.37
N ASP A 348 7.96 -11.72 -24.17
CA ASP A 348 8.32 -12.50 -25.35
C ASP A 348 8.46 -11.59 -26.56
N PHE A 349 9.43 -11.90 -27.43
CA PHE A 349 9.64 -11.19 -28.69
C PHE A 349 9.96 -12.16 -29.82
N ALA A 350 9.36 -11.96 -30.98
CA ALA A 350 9.54 -12.86 -32.12
C ALA A 350 10.97 -12.81 -32.66
N LYS A 351 11.71 -13.93 -32.54
CA LYS A 351 13.11 -14.03 -32.98
C LYS A 351 13.30 -13.68 -34.46
N VAL A 352 12.32 -13.99 -35.30
CA VAL A 352 12.31 -13.68 -36.74
C VAL A 352 12.52 -12.19 -37.03
N LYS A 353 12.03 -11.30 -36.16
CA LYS A 353 12.19 -9.84 -36.31
C LYS A 353 13.64 -9.36 -36.10
N LEU A 354 14.47 -10.14 -35.45
CA LEU A 354 15.89 -9.82 -35.25
C LEU A 354 16.77 -10.22 -36.44
N ASN A 355 16.28 -11.05 -37.37
CA ASN A 355 17.05 -11.51 -38.51
C ASN A 355 17.46 -10.37 -39.46
N SER A 356 16.62 -9.35 -39.60
CA SER A 356 16.90 -8.13 -40.39
C SER A 356 17.41 -6.96 -39.54
N GLY A 357 17.51 -7.17 -38.20
CA GLY A 357 17.72 -6.12 -37.23
C GLY A 357 16.46 -5.24 -37.07
N ILE A 358 16.25 -4.79 -35.84
CA ILE A 358 15.20 -3.82 -35.49
C ILE A 358 15.85 -2.64 -34.77
N ASP A 359 15.43 -1.41 -35.03
CA ASP A 359 15.93 -0.28 -34.28
C ASP A 359 15.54 -0.37 -32.81
N ILE A 360 16.46 0.02 -31.93
CA ILE A 360 16.28 -0.11 -30.48
C ILE A 360 15.02 0.57 -29.96
N VAL A 361 14.60 1.69 -30.55
CA VAL A 361 13.41 2.45 -30.11
C VAL A 361 12.15 1.64 -30.38
N SER A 362 12.07 0.99 -31.56
CA SER A 362 10.98 0.09 -31.91
C SER A 362 10.98 -1.16 -31.04
N PHE A 363 12.15 -1.78 -30.83
CA PHE A 363 12.30 -2.94 -29.95
C PHE A 363 11.78 -2.65 -28.54
N LEU A 364 12.19 -1.53 -27.93
CA LEU A 364 11.78 -1.14 -26.58
C LEU A 364 10.28 -0.83 -26.45
N ALA A 365 9.66 -0.31 -27.52
CA ALA A 365 8.22 -0.06 -27.54
C ALA A 365 7.42 -1.36 -27.76
N GLU A 366 7.86 -2.23 -28.69
CA GLU A 366 7.17 -3.48 -28.98
C GLU A 366 7.25 -4.51 -27.84
N THR A 367 8.30 -4.43 -27.01
CA THR A 367 8.45 -5.24 -25.80
C THR A 367 7.71 -4.64 -24.59
N ASN A 368 6.97 -3.55 -24.77
CA ASN A 368 6.25 -2.81 -23.71
C ASN A 368 7.16 -2.30 -22.54
N ILE A 369 8.47 -2.20 -22.77
CA ILE A 369 9.40 -1.57 -21.82
C ILE A 369 9.15 -0.06 -21.74
N PHE A 370 8.71 0.51 -22.86
CA PHE A 370 8.24 1.88 -22.95
C PHE A 370 6.84 1.95 -23.59
N PRO A 371 5.99 2.88 -23.11
CA PRO A 371 4.65 3.06 -23.66
C PRO A 371 4.65 3.72 -25.05
N SER A 372 5.78 4.35 -25.42
CA SER A 372 5.92 5.00 -26.73
C SER A 372 7.36 5.06 -27.21
N LYS A 373 7.52 5.10 -28.55
CA LYS A 373 8.82 5.31 -29.20
C LYS A 373 9.48 6.64 -28.83
N GLY A 374 8.67 7.69 -28.58
CA GLY A 374 9.17 9.01 -28.21
C GLY A 374 9.87 8.99 -26.83
N GLU A 375 9.26 8.33 -25.86
CA GLU A 375 9.83 8.20 -24.52
C GLU A 375 11.08 7.31 -24.52
N ALA A 376 11.07 6.20 -25.27
CA ALA A 376 12.24 5.35 -25.45
C ALA A 376 13.43 6.15 -25.99
N ARG A 377 13.23 6.93 -27.08
CA ARG A 377 14.25 7.76 -27.70
C ARG A 377 14.83 8.79 -26.72
N LYS A 378 13.97 9.52 -26.02
CA LYS A 378 14.40 10.51 -25.02
C LYS A 378 15.25 9.87 -23.92
N THR A 379 14.84 8.69 -23.44
CA THR A 379 15.56 7.99 -22.36
C THR A 379 16.90 7.45 -22.84
N ILE A 380 17.01 6.94 -24.08
CA ILE A 380 18.27 6.51 -24.69
C ILE A 380 19.24 7.69 -24.78
N GLN A 381 18.79 8.81 -25.34
CA GLN A 381 19.59 10.02 -25.47
C GLN A 381 20.10 10.58 -24.14
N GLY A 382 19.29 10.43 -23.07
CA GLY A 382 19.68 10.73 -21.71
C GLY A 382 20.59 9.68 -21.07
N GLY A 383 20.99 8.63 -21.78
CA GLY A 383 21.84 7.55 -21.29
C GLY A 383 21.18 6.68 -20.23
N GLY A 384 19.85 6.61 -20.22
CA GLY A 384 19.06 5.85 -19.27
C GLY A 384 18.83 4.39 -19.64
N ILE A 385 19.41 3.88 -20.75
CA ILE A 385 19.24 2.50 -21.21
C ILE A 385 20.58 1.76 -21.26
N SER A 386 20.56 0.50 -20.85
CA SER A 386 21.63 -0.45 -21.11
C SER A 386 21.03 -1.73 -21.71
N ILE A 387 21.70 -2.30 -22.68
CA ILE A 387 21.43 -3.62 -23.25
C ILE A 387 22.56 -4.54 -22.82
N ASN A 388 22.22 -5.69 -22.21
CA ASN A 388 23.20 -6.64 -21.71
C ASN A 388 24.31 -5.98 -20.89
N ARG A 389 23.92 -5.08 -19.96
CA ARG A 389 24.83 -4.28 -19.10
C ARG A 389 25.68 -3.25 -19.84
N LYS A 390 25.62 -3.16 -21.16
CA LYS A 390 26.32 -2.14 -21.96
C LYS A 390 25.43 -0.92 -22.17
N LYS A 391 25.92 0.25 -21.77
CA LYS A 391 25.16 1.50 -21.90
C LYS A 391 24.95 1.85 -23.36
N VAL A 392 23.73 2.27 -23.69
CA VAL A 392 23.33 2.67 -25.04
C VAL A 392 22.98 4.16 -25.03
N SER A 393 23.61 4.92 -25.95
CA SER A 393 23.33 6.34 -26.17
C SER A 393 22.84 6.63 -27.61
N ASP A 394 23.00 5.66 -28.52
CA ASP A 394 22.56 5.78 -29.90
C ASP A 394 21.14 5.23 -30.09
N ALA A 395 20.20 6.12 -30.39
CA ALA A 395 18.81 5.77 -30.64
C ALA A 395 18.60 5.08 -32.02
N GLN A 396 19.63 5.00 -32.86
CA GLN A 396 19.62 4.28 -34.14
C GLN A 396 20.28 2.91 -34.05
N MET A 397 20.77 2.52 -32.87
CA MET A 397 21.36 1.19 -32.65
C MET A 397 20.39 0.11 -33.13
N SER A 398 20.92 -0.85 -33.91
CA SER A 398 20.19 -2.03 -34.32
C SER A 398 20.29 -3.12 -33.26
N ILE A 399 19.16 -3.73 -32.93
CA ILE A 399 19.07 -4.93 -32.11
C ILE A 399 18.93 -6.12 -33.06
N ASP A 400 19.89 -7.02 -33.01
CA ASP A 400 19.97 -8.20 -33.87
C ASP A 400 20.39 -9.45 -33.06
N ASN A 401 20.55 -10.56 -33.76
CA ASN A 401 20.90 -11.84 -33.13
C ASN A 401 22.28 -11.85 -32.42
N SER A 402 23.19 -10.93 -32.74
CA SER A 402 24.50 -10.85 -32.09
C SER A 402 24.45 -10.40 -30.63
N LEU A 403 23.32 -9.77 -30.23
CA LEU A 403 23.08 -9.33 -28.86
C LEU A 403 22.41 -10.39 -27.98
N LEU A 404 22.12 -11.58 -28.51
CA LEU A 404 21.44 -12.60 -27.74
C LEU A 404 22.37 -13.24 -26.72
N LEU A 405 21.94 -13.22 -25.46
CA LEU A 405 22.51 -14.04 -24.40
C LEU A 405 21.96 -15.47 -24.57
N HIS A 406 22.85 -16.44 -24.72
CA HIS A 406 22.51 -17.88 -24.94
C HIS A 406 21.50 -18.10 -26.07
N ASP A 407 21.62 -17.34 -27.16
CA ASP A 407 20.74 -17.40 -28.34
C ASP A 407 19.23 -17.18 -28.07
N LYS A 408 18.89 -16.67 -26.87
CA LYS A 408 17.49 -16.66 -26.41
C LYS A 408 17.08 -15.41 -25.64
N TYR A 409 17.98 -14.68 -25.03
CA TYR A 409 17.60 -13.57 -24.11
C TYR A 409 18.30 -12.27 -24.45
N ILE A 410 17.62 -11.16 -24.16
CA ILE A 410 18.20 -9.81 -24.08
C ILE A 410 17.84 -9.22 -22.72
N LEU A 411 18.85 -8.82 -21.95
CA LEU A 411 18.68 -8.13 -20.66
C LEU A 411 18.67 -6.63 -20.92
N VAL A 412 17.54 -5.97 -20.61
CA VAL A 412 17.38 -4.52 -20.73
C VAL A 412 17.34 -3.90 -19.36
N GLN A 413 18.13 -2.83 -19.16
CA GLN A 413 18.08 -2.02 -17.94
C GLN A 413 17.58 -0.61 -18.29
N LYS A 414 16.49 -0.16 -17.63
CA LYS A 414 15.92 1.19 -17.72
C LYS A 414 16.24 1.95 -16.44
N GLY A 415 17.05 3.00 -16.57
CA GLY A 415 17.59 3.73 -15.41
C GLY A 415 18.55 2.85 -14.59
N ARG A 416 18.66 3.14 -13.29
CA ARG A 416 19.60 2.42 -12.41
C ARG A 416 19.04 1.15 -11.81
N LYS A 417 17.69 0.97 -11.82
CA LYS A 417 16.99 0.04 -10.91
C LYS A 417 16.05 -0.95 -11.60
N ASN A 418 15.57 -0.63 -12.81
CA ASN A 418 14.55 -1.42 -13.47
C ASN A 418 15.17 -2.34 -14.51
N TYR A 419 14.97 -3.64 -14.34
CA TYR A 419 15.44 -4.67 -15.25
C TYR A 419 14.26 -5.38 -15.94
N TYR A 420 14.47 -5.72 -17.19
CA TYR A 420 13.52 -6.44 -18.05
C TYR A 420 14.28 -7.56 -18.76
N LEU A 421 13.68 -8.72 -18.82
CA LEU A 421 14.22 -9.85 -19.55
C LEU A 421 13.36 -10.13 -20.77
N VAL A 422 13.88 -9.87 -21.97
CA VAL A 422 13.21 -10.19 -23.22
C VAL A 422 13.63 -11.58 -23.66
N LYS A 423 12.65 -12.49 -23.78
CA LYS A 423 12.83 -13.85 -24.26
C LYS A 423 12.46 -13.91 -25.74
N LEU A 424 13.34 -14.44 -26.55
CA LEU A 424 13.13 -14.64 -27.98
C LEU A 424 12.39 -15.96 -28.21
N VAL A 425 11.25 -15.91 -28.93
CA VAL A 425 10.36 -17.03 -29.26
C VAL A 425 10.18 -17.18 -30.76
#